data_670af6fb94cf84b4792c505f091b17bf
#
_entry.id   670af6fb94cf84b4792c505f091b17bf
#
_cell.length_a   1.000
_cell.length_b   1.000
_cell.length_c   1.000
_cell.angle_alpha   90.00
_cell.angle_beta   90.00
_cell.angle_gamma   90.00
#
_symmetry.space_group_name_H-M   'P 1'
#
loop_
_entity.id
_entity.type
_entity.pdbx_description
1 polymer ?
#
loop_
_entity_poly.entity_id
_entity_poly.type
_entity_poly.pdbx_seq_one_letter_code
_entity_poly.pdbx_strand_id
1 'polypeptide(L)'
;MKRLIPILLLCALLAGCGPAAAEGGYTFTDDLGRTVTVDSPERVACLLGSFADVWVLAGGQVCAAADDAWEDFDLPLAPDAVNLGHTKELSLEALLAAEPDLVLASANTEVDVQWMPTLEAAGIPTAYFDVSDFDDYLRMLKRCTDLTGRPDLYEQHGLDVQKQIDEAVEKAKARGTSPKVLYLRASATSIRAKNSKGSVLGEMLKNLGCVNIADSDSSLLENLSMEHILMEDPDFIFFVQLGDDTEGTRENMERFFAEHPAWASLTAVREGRVILLDKKLYNMKPNARWGEAYLALEEMLR
;
A
#
# COMPACT_ATOMS: atom_id res chain seq x y z
N MET A 1 -64.04 56.34 -9.87
CA MET A 1 -62.65 56.52 -9.46
C MET A 1 -62.15 55.21 -8.86
N LYS A 2 -61.44 54.41 -9.66
CA LYS A 2 -60.88 53.11 -9.24
C LYS A 2 -59.40 53.32 -8.98
N ARG A 3 -58.97 53.10 -7.71
CA ARG A 3 -57.57 53.15 -7.29
C ARG A 3 -56.90 51.82 -7.57
N LEU A 4 -55.90 51.82 -8.46
CA LEU A 4 -54.95 50.72 -8.70
C LEU A 4 -53.86 50.73 -7.64
N ILE A 5 -53.69 49.60 -6.95
CA ILE A 5 -52.60 49.33 -6.01
C ILE A 5 -51.53 48.57 -6.79
N PRO A 6 -50.29 49.03 -6.88
CA PRO A 6 -49.20 48.23 -7.48
C PRO A 6 -48.73 47.14 -6.48
N ILE A 7 -48.73 45.88 -6.95
CA ILE A 7 -48.13 44.75 -6.24
C ILE A 7 -46.64 44.81 -6.44
N LEU A 8 -45.89 45.07 -5.40
CA LEU A 8 -44.42 45.02 -5.36
C LEU A 8 -44.00 43.54 -5.26
N LEU A 9 -43.43 42.99 -6.34
CA LEU A 9 -42.88 41.64 -6.36
C LEU A 9 -41.50 41.66 -5.71
N LEU A 10 -41.41 41.14 -4.46
CA LEU A 10 -40.16 41.02 -3.69
C LEU A 10 -39.47 39.72 -4.15
N CYS A 11 -38.47 39.84 -5.08
CA CYS A 11 -37.58 38.70 -5.40
C CYS A 11 -36.63 38.48 -4.23
N ALA A 12 -36.89 37.46 -3.43
CA ALA A 12 -35.94 36.96 -2.45
C ALA A 12 -34.80 36.22 -3.17
N LEU A 13 -33.62 36.85 -3.26
CA LEU A 13 -32.37 36.20 -3.60
C LEU A 13 -32.00 35.25 -2.47
N LEU A 14 -32.27 33.95 -2.66
CA LEU A 14 -31.67 32.89 -1.85
C LEU A 14 -30.18 32.82 -2.23
N ALA A 15 -29.34 33.59 -1.53
CA ALA A 15 -27.91 33.34 -1.48
C ALA A 15 -27.69 31.96 -0.83
N GLY A 16 -27.39 30.96 -1.64
CA GLY A 16 -26.92 29.68 -1.19
C GLY A 16 -25.63 29.87 -0.40
N CYS A 17 -25.73 29.78 0.91
CA CYS A 17 -24.57 29.69 1.79
C CYS A 17 -24.02 28.26 1.61
N GLY A 18 -23.09 28.06 0.64
CA GLY A 18 -22.21 26.92 0.64
C GLY A 18 -21.38 26.95 1.93
N PRO A 19 -20.96 25.82 2.47
CA PRO A 19 -20.07 25.82 3.62
C PRO A 19 -18.83 26.64 3.26
N ALA A 20 -18.60 27.72 4.03
CA ALA A 20 -17.38 28.49 3.94
C ALA A 20 -16.22 27.52 4.22
N ALA A 21 -15.26 27.42 3.28
CA ALA A 21 -13.98 26.82 3.56
C ALA A 21 -13.42 27.54 4.80
N ALA A 22 -13.07 26.76 5.81
CA ALA A 22 -12.44 27.30 7.01
C ALA A 22 -11.15 28.01 6.57
N GLU A 23 -10.96 29.27 7.02
CA GLU A 23 -9.69 29.95 6.88
C GLU A 23 -8.66 29.24 7.78
N GLY A 24 -7.96 28.25 7.23
CA GLY A 24 -6.94 27.45 7.91
C GLY A 24 -6.86 26.08 7.23
N GLY A 25 -5.71 25.74 6.66
CA GLY A 25 -5.48 24.50 5.93
C GLY A 25 -5.84 23.24 6.73
N TYR A 26 -6.00 22.11 6.06
CA TYR A 26 -6.24 20.81 6.69
C TYR A 26 -5.01 20.39 7.51
N THR A 27 -5.21 20.14 8.79
CA THR A 27 -4.14 19.77 9.73
C THR A 27 -4.35 18.35 10.25
N PHE A 28 -3.30 17.52 10.21
CA PHE A 28 -3.32 16.16 10.72
C PHE A 28 -1.95 15.77 11.29
N THR A 29 -1.91 14.64 11.99
CA THR A 29 -0.66 14.03 12.44
C THR A 29 -0.27 12.93 11.48
N ASP A 30 0.98 12.94 10.98
CA ASP A 30 1.55 11.89 10.15
C ASP A 30 2.04 10.69 10.99
N ASP A 31 2.51 9.63 10.33
CA ASP A 31 2.92 8.40 11.02
C ASP A 31 4.30 8.51 11.72
N LEU A 32 5.02 9.60 11.54
CA LEU A 32 6.19 9.98 12.36
C LEU A 32 5.80 10.83 13.57
N GLY A 33 4.50 11.08 13.81
CA GLY A 33 3.99 11.87 14.92
C GLY A 33 4.12 13.39 14.72
N ARG A 34 4.36 13.85 13.49
CA ARG A 34 4.54 15.26 13.16
C ARG A 34 3.18 15.89 12.77
N THR A 35 3.01 17.14 13.13
CA THR A 35 1.85 17.92 12.67
C THR A 35 2.12 18.45 11.27
N VAL A 36 1.29 18.07 10.31
CA VAL A 36 1.33 18.52 8.92
C VAL A 36 0.10 19.38 8.66
N THR A 37 0.31 20.58 8.13
CA THR A 37 -0.78 21.49 7.70
C THR A 37 -0.62 21.78 6.23
N VAL A 38 -1.67 21.56 5.45
CA VAL A 38 -1.69 21.72 4.00
C VAL A 38 -2.93 22.50 3.61
N ASP A 39 -2.75 23.46 2.73
CA ASP A 39 -3.85 24.28 2.21
C ASP A 39 -4.06 23.97 0.72
N SER A 40 -5.08 23.14 0.41
CA SER A 40 -5.54 22.82 -0.96
C SER A 40 -4.39 22.47 -1.93
N PRO A 41 -3.68 21.35 -1.73
CA PRO A 41 -2.50 21.05 -2.53
C PRO A 41 -2.85 20.81 -4.01
N GLU A 42 -2.17 21.53 -4.91
CA GLU A 42 -2.34 21.42 -6.36
C GLU A 42 -1.19 20.66 -7.03
N ARG A 43 0.00 20.67 -6.41
CA ARG A 43 1.23 20.08 -6.93
C ARG A 43 1.80 19.06 -5.96
N VAL A 44 1.27 17.84 -6.02
CA VAL A 44 1.67 16.78 -5.09
C VAL A 44 2.74 15.89 -5.70
N ALA A 45 3.85 15.71 -4.97
CA ALA A 45 4.89 14.74 -5.30
C ALA A 45 4.79 13.50 -4.41
N CYS A 46 4.99 12.32 -4.99
CA CYS A 46 4.91 11.04 -4.29
C CYS A 46 6.23 10.27 -4.42
N LEU A 47 6.86 9.93 -3.30
CA LEU A 47 8.17 9.27 -3.30
C LEU A 47 8.08 7.75 -3.48
N LEU A 48 6.87 7.20 -3.57
CA LEU A 48 6.58 5.81 -3.94
C LEU A 48 5.40 5.77 -4.92
N GLY A 49 5.43 4.89 -5.91
CA GLY A 49 4.33 4.68 -6.84
C GLY A 49 3.05 4.23 -6.15
N SER A 50 3.15 3.41 -5.10
CA SER A 50 1.98 3.03 -4.29
C SER A 50 1.31 4.22 -3.61
N PHE A 51 2.05 5.27 -3.24
CA PHE A 51 1.49 6.48 -2.64
C PHE A 51 0.92 7.41 -3.71
N ALA A 52 1.54 7.44 -4.90
CA ALA A 52 0.98 8.10 -6.06
C ALA A 52 -0.39 7.50 -6.44
N ASP A 53 -0.51 6.16 -6.40
CA ASP A 53 -1.78 5.47 -6.64
C ASP A 53 -2.84 5.86 -5.60
N VAL A 54 -2.51 5.89 -4.31
CA VAL A 54 -3.45 6.34 -3.26
C VAL A 54 -3.90 7.78 -3.50
N TRP A 55 -2.99 8.67 -3.91
CA TRP A 55 -3.34 10.07 -4.19
C TRP A 55 -4.26 10.19 -5.42
N VAL A 56 -3.99 9.42 -6.48
CA VAL A 56 -4.87 9.34 -7.67
C VAL A 56 -6.23 8.75 -7.32
N LEU A 57 -6.29 7.66 -6.54
CA LEU A 57 -7.53 7.06 -6.02
C LEU A 57 -8.34 8.06 -5.17
N ALA A 58 -7.67 8.96 -4.48
CA ALA A 58 -8.31 10.04 -3.73
C ALA A 58 -8.78 11.22 -4.62
N GLY A 59 -8.58 11.16 -5.94
CA GLY A 59 -8.98 12.19 -6.91
C GLY A 59 -7.95 13.30 -7.09
N GLY A 60 -6.71 13.12 -6.60
CA GLY A 60 -5.63 14.07 -6.74
C GLY A 60 -4.82 13.91 -8.03
N GLN A 61 -4.02 14.92 -8.34
CA GLN A 61 -3.07 14.89 -9.46
C GLN A 61 -1.63 14.87 -8.93
N VAL A 62 -0.76 14.16 -9.63
CA VAL A 62 0.65 13.98 -9.25
C VAL A 62 1.52 14.81 -10.18
N CYS A 63 2.37 15.69 -9.61
CA CYS A 63 3.34 16.49 -10.40
C CYS A 63 4.72 15.82 -10.50
N ALA A 64 5.05 14.94 -9.57
CA ALA A 64 6.29 14.16 -9.58
C ALA A 64 6.13 12.86 -8.83
N ALA A 65 6.73 11.78 -9.30
CA ALA A 65 6.68 10.48 -8.64
C ALA A 65 7.96 9.65 -8.86
N ALA A 66 8.17 8.64 -8.01
CA ALA A 66 9.13 7.57 -8.27
C ALA A 66 8.75 6.77 -9.52
N ASP A 67 9.73 6.13 -10.16
CA ASP A 67 9.56 5.42 -11.44
C ASP A 67 8.52 4.28 -11.38
N ASP A 68 8.40 3.61 -10.23
CA ASP A 68 7.42 2.54 -9.99
C ASP A 68 5.97 3.00 -10.18
N ALA A 69 5.67 4.31 -10.13
CA ALA A 69 4.34 4.84 -10.46
C ALA A 69 3.93 4.50 -11.90
N TRP A 70 4.87 4.50 -12.85
CA TRP A 70 4.64 4.12 -14.25
C TRP A 70 4.88 2.64 -14.47
N GLU A 71 5.98 2.08 -13.92
CA GLU A 71 6.43 0.72 -14.24
C GLU A 71 5.59 -0.37 -13.56
N ASP A 72 5.24 -0.16 -12.29
CA ASP A 72 4.51 -1.16 -11.49
C ASP A 72 3.03 -0.84 -11.32
N PHE A 73 2.67 0.44 -11.17
CA PHE A 73 1.28 0.87 -10.95
C PHE A 73 0.56 1.30 -12.23
N ASP A 74 1.28 1.51 -13.34
CA ASP A 74 0.68 1.86 -14.64
C ASP A 74 -0.22 3.10 -14.57
N LEU A 75 0.18 4.08 -13.72
CA LEU A 75 -0.66 5.24 -13.42
C LEU A 75 -0.76 6.18 -14.63
N PRO A 76 -1.96 6.67 -14.96
CA PRO A 76 -2.18 7.62 -16.03
C PRO A 76 -1.79 9.04 -15.59
N LEU A 77 -0.52 9.25 -15.23
CA LEU A 77 -0.02 10.55 -14.79
C LEU A 77 0.05 11.52 -15.97
N ALA A 78 0.01 12.84 -15.64
CA ALA A 78 0.11 13.88 -16.64
C ALA A 78 1.43 13.76 -17.42
N PRO A 79 1.46 14.13 -18.73
CA PRO A 79 2.67 14.00 -19.56
C PRO A 79 3.87 14.84 -19.09
N ASP A 80 3.64 15.85 -18.27
CA ASP A 80 4.62 16.73 -17.65
C ASP A 80 4.96 16.33 -16.20
N ALA A 81 4.41 15.23 -15.69
CA ALA A 81 4.78 14.70 -14.39
C ALA A 81 6.25 14.25 -14.39
N VAL A 82 7.00 14.70 -13.40
CA VAL A 82 8.45 14.47 -13.30
C VAL A 82 8.72 13.08 -12.74
N ASN A 83 9.49 12.28 -13.47
CA ASN A 83 10.02 11.02 -12.95
C ASN A 83 11.22 11.33 -12.04
N LEU A 84 11.11 10.97 -10.76
CA LEU A 84 12.15 11.21 -9.73
C LEU A 84 13.24 10.11 -9.73
N GLY A 85 13.08 9.05 -10.52
CA GLY A 85 13.96 7.89 -10.54
C GLY A 85 13.53 6.77 -9.61
N HIS A 86 14.42 5.78 -9.48
CA HIS A 86 14.14 4.57 -8.70
C HIS A 86 13.98 4.86 -7.20
N THR A 87 13.03 4.18 -6.54
CA THR A 87 12.65 4.41 -5.12
C THR A 87 13.80 4.40 -4.11
N LYS A 88 14.93 3.77 -4.43
CA LYS A 88 16.14 3.78 -3.58
C LYS A 88 17.16 4.84 -3.96
N GLU A 89 17.01 5.48 -5.11
CA GLU A 89 17.95 6.43 -5.73
C GLU A 89 17.20 7.62 -6.34
N LEU A 90 16.23 8.15 -5.60
CA LEU A 90 15.44 9.30 -6.03
C LEU A 90 16.30 10.56 -6.19
N SER A 91 15.92 11.44 -7.12
CA SER A 91 16.56 12.74 -7.33
C SER A 91 15.90 13.84 -6.51
N LEU A 92 16.55 14.27 -5.43
CA LEU A 92 16.10 15.42 -4.64
C LEU A 92 16.10 16.71 -5.48
N GLU A 93 17.06 16.88 -6.41
CA GLU A 93 17.12 18.03 -7.31
C GLU A 93 15.88 18.10 -8.21
N ALA A 94 15.49 16.95 -8.80
CA ALA A 94 14.28 16.86 -9.62
C ALA A 94 13.01 17.13 -8.81
N LEU A 95 12.94 16.63 -7.56
CA LEU A 95 11.84 16.91 -6.64
C LEU A 95 11.70 18.41 -6.36
N LEU A 96 12.80 19.08 -5.99
CA LEU A 96 12.77 20.51 -5.70
C LEU A 96 12.44 21.34 -6.96
N ALA A 97 12.95 20.92 -8.13
CA ALA A 97 12.65 21.59 -9.42
C ALA A 97 11.19 21.39 -9.86
N ALA A 98 10.51 20.33 -9.38
CA ALA A 98 9.07 20.14 -9.62
C ALA A 98 8.19 21.10 -8.80
N GLU A 99 8.77 21.84 -7.84
CA GLU A 99 8.08 22.81 -6.98
C GLU A 99 6.78 22.27 -6.37
N PRO A 100 6.81 21.13 -5.64
CA PRO A 100 5.62 20.58 -5.01
C PRO A 100 5.15 21.46 -3.84
N ASP A 101 3.84 21.53 -3.63
CA ASP A 101 3.22 22.13 -2.45
C ASP A 101 2.84 21.11 -1.37
N LEU A 102 2.98 19.80 -1.69
CA LEU A 102 2.91 18.68 -0.76
C LEU A 102 3.76 17.52 -1.27
N VAL A 103 4.49 16.87 -0.35
CA VAL A 103 5.19 15.61 -0.61
C VAL A 103 4.56 14.49 0.22
N LEU A 104 4.23 13.36 -0.42
CA LEU A 104 3.84 12.13 0.24
C LEU A 104 5.05 11.18 0.26
N ALA A 105 5.54 10.86 1.45
CA ALA A 105 6.79 10.16 1.69
C ALA A 105 6.57 8.93 2.59
N SER A 106 7.45 7.94 2.50
CA SER A 106 7.41 6.75 3.35
C SER A 106 8.16 6.96 4.66
N ALA A 107 7.53 6.62 5.78
CA ALA A 107 8.17 6.60 7.09
C ALA A 107 9.21 5.46 7.22
N ASN A 108 9.16 4.45 6.34
CA ASN A 108 10.00 3.26 6.36
C ASN A 108 11.08 3.23 5.27
N THR A 109 11.15 4.26 4.43
CA THR A 109 12.16 4.38 3.37
C THR A 109 13.25 5.34 3.84
N GLU A 110 14.46 4.84 3.99
CA GLU A 110 15.57 5.60 4.58
C GLU A 110 15.85 6.91 3.83
N VAL A 111 15.86 6.89 2.50
CA VAL A 111 16.11 8.09 1.69
C VAL A 111 15.01 9.15 1.88
N ASP A 112 13.76 8.73 2.00
CA ASP A 112 12.64 9.64 2.23
C ASP A 112 12.79 10.40 3.56
N VAL A 113 13.15 9.65 4.62
CA VAL A 113 13.34 10.23 5.96
C VAL A 113 14.60 11.12 6.01
N GLN A 114 15.66 10.76 5.29
CA GLN A 114 16.89 11.57 5.21
C GLN A 114 16.64 12.94 4.57
N TRP A 115 15.65 13.07 3.69
CA TRP A 115 15.32 14.34 3.04
C TRP A 115 14.50 15.30 3.91
N MET A 116 13.96 14.84 5.02
CA MET A 116 13.11 15.63 5.92
C MET A 116 13.70 17.01 6.27
N PRO A 117 14.96 17.14 6.73
CA PRO A 117 15.51 18.46 7.09
C PRO A 117 15.60 19.40 5.88
N THR A 118 15.86 18.86 4.69
CA THR A 118 15.96 19.67 3.46
C THR A 118 14.59 20.16 3.01
N LEU A 119 13.57 19.30 3.05
CA LEU A 119 12.19 19.65 2.67
C LEU A 119 11.60 20.67 3.67
N GLU A 120 11.87 20.51 4.97
CA GLU A 120 11.50 21.47 6.01
C GLU A 120 12.19 22.85 5.79
N ALA A 121 13.49 22.84 5.51
CA ALA A 121 14.23 24.09 5.21
C ALA A 121 13.73 24.78 3.93
N ALA A 122 13.23 24.02 2.96
CA ALA A 122 12.60 24.54 1.74
C ALA A 122 11.15 25.01 1.97
N GLY A 123 10.57 24.77 3.16
CA GLY A 123 9.19 25.11 3.47
C GLY A 123 8.16 24.26 2.74
N ILE A 124 8.54 23.05 2.30
CA ILE A 124 7.66 22.13 1.58
C ILE A 124 6.95 21.20 2.59
N PRO A 125 5.62 21.28 2.74
CA PRO A 125 4.86 20.35 3.56
C PRO A 125 5.11 18.93 3.10
N THR A 126 5.48 18.05 4.05
CA THR A 126 5.75 16.64 3.77
C THR A 126 5.03 15.78 4.79
N ALA A 127 4.21 14.84 4.31
CA ALA A 127 3.51 13.86 5.12
C ALA A 127 4.15 12.48 4.97
N TYR A 128 4.53 11.87 6.08
CA TYR A 128 5.14 10.55 6.14
C TYR A 128 4.12 9.51 6.55
N PHE A 129 4.00 8.45 5.73
CA PHE A 129 3.09 7.34 5.98
C PHE A 129 3.85 6.03 6.15
N ASP A 130 3.39 5.22 7.12
CA ASP A 130 3.75 3.81 7.28
C ASP A 130 2.56 2.96 6.86
N VAL A 131 2.66 2.30 5.71
CA VAL A 131 1.59 1.45 5.19
C VAL A 131 2.09 0.02 5.09
N SER A 132 1.68 -0.82 6.02
CA SER A 132 2.03 -2.24 6.10
C SER A 132 0.82 -3.16 5.98
N ASP A 133 -0.37 -2.67 6.34
CA ASP A 133 -1.63 -3.39 6.29
C ASP A 133 -2.77 -2.52 5.73
N PHE A 134 -3.98 -3.06 5.75
CA PHE A 134 -5.15 -2.38 5.20
C PHE A 134 -5.58 -1.18 6.06
N ASP A 135 -5.46 -1.25 7.38
CA ASP A 135 -5.85 -0.15 8.28
C ASP A 135 -4.95 1.07 8.05
N ASP A 136 -3.66 0.83 7.80
CA ASP A 136 -2.70 1.86 7.43
C ASP A 136 -3.06 2.52 6.09
N TYR A 137 -3.38 1.70 5.06
CA TYR A 137 -3.87 2.19 3.78
C TYR A 137 -5.15 3.02 3.94
N LEU A 138 -6.11 2.52 4.70
CA LEU A 138 -7.38 3.20 4.94
C LEU A 138 -7.17 4.56 5.61
N ARG A 139 -6.24 4.63 6.58
CA ARG A 139 -5.83 5.87 7.25
C ARG A 139 -5.21 6.87 6.27
N MET A 140 -4.28 6.42 5.41
CA MET A 140 -3.66 7.25 4.38
C MET A 140 -4.70 7.75 3.38
N LEU A 141 -5.54 6.85 2.83
CA LEU A 141 -6.60 7.20 1.89
C LEU A 141 -7.57 8.23 2.49
N LYS A 142 -7.92 8.09 3.77
CA LYS A 142 -8.77 9.07 4.47
C LYS A 142 -8.14 10.47 4.47
N ARG A 143 -6.84 10.58 4.76
CA ARG A 143 -6.14 11.86 4.74
C ARG A 143 -6.10 12.45 3.32
N CYS A 144 -5.82 11.62 2.32
CA CYS A 144 -5.82 12.06 0.93
C CYS A 144 -7.21 12.51 0.46
N THR A 145 -8.28 11.78 0.79
CA THR A 145 -9.65 12.17 0.41
C THR A 145 -10.17 13.38 1.17
N ASP A 146 -9.70 13.62 2.39
CA ASP A 146 -10.00 14.86 3.13
C ASP A 146 -9.34 16.06 2.46
N LEU A 147 -8.07 15.94 2.00
CA LEU A 147 -7.35 16.97 1.29
C LEU A 147 -7.98 17.32 -0.07
N THR A 148 -8.45 16.31 -0.81
CA THR A 148 -9.09 16.51 -2.12
C THR A 148 -10.59 16.84 -2.02
N GLY A 149 -11.19 16.76 -0.81
CA GLY A 149 -12.62 17.00 -0.61
C GLY A 149 -13.50 15.90 -1.23
N ARG A 150 -13.01 14.66 -1.40
CA ARG A 150 -13.69 13.55 -2.07
C ARG A 150 -14.03 12.39 -1.13
N PRO A 151 -14.97 12.58 -0.17
CA PRO A 151 -15.39 11.51 0.74
C PRO A 151 -16.06 10.32 0.01
N ASP A 152 -16.61 10.54 -1.18
CA ASP A 152 -17.15 9.50 -2.06
C ASP A 152 -16.07 8.48 -2.48
N LEU A 153 -14.85 8.94 -2.74
CA LEU A 153 -13.73 8.07 -3.09
C LEU A 153 -13.18 7.29 -1.89
N TYR A 154 -13.28 7.86 -0.68
CA TYR A 154 -13.01 7.11 0.54
C TYR A 154 -14.00 5.95 0.74
N GLU A 155 -15.27 6.18 0.47
CA GLU A 155 -16.28 5.11 0.50
C GLU A 155 -15.96 4.04 -0.54
N GLN A 156 -15.74 4.44 -1.80
CA GLN A 156 -15.50 3.54 -2.92
C GLN A 156 -14.22 2.71 -2.77
N HIS A 157 -13.07 3.36 -2.48
CA HIS A 157 -11.76 2.73 -2.48
C HIS A 157 -11.29 2.29 -1.10
N GLY A 158 -12.00 2.67 -0.05
CA GLY A 158 -11.73 2.29 1.34
C GLY A 158 -12.81 1.37 1.90
N LEU A 159 -14.00 1.90 2.21
CA LEU A 159 -15.03 1.17 2.94
C LEU A 159 -15.63 -0.01 2.15
N ASP A 160 -15.75 0.10 0.82
CA ASP A 160 -16.21 -1.01 -0.01
C ASP A 160 -15.14 -2.10 -0.13
N VAL A 161 -13.87 -1.74 -0.10
CA VAL A 161 -12.75 -2.70 -0.03
C VAL A 161 -12.72 -3.39 1.32
N GLN A 162 -12.98 -2.67 2.43
CA GLN A 162 -13.11 -3.27 3.77
C GLN A 162 -14.16 -4.39 3.80
N LYS A 163 -15.31 -4.18 3.17
CA LYS A 163 -16.37 -5.21 3.11
C LYS A 163 -15.90 -6.51 2.44
N GLN A 164 -15.06 -6.39 1.39
CA GLN A 164 -14.49 -7.56 0.71
C GLN A 164 -13.48 -8.30 1.61
N ILE A 165 -12.69 -7.55 2.37
CA ILE A 165 -11.75 -8.13 3.36
C ILE A 165 -12.52 -8.85 4.47
N ASP A 166 -13.57 -8.20 5.01
CA ASP A 166 -14.42 -8.80 6.04
C ASP A 166 -15.04 -10.10 5.54
N GLU A 167 -15.52 -10.15 4.28
CA GLU A 167 -16.03 -11.36 3.65
C GLU A 167 -14.97 -12.48 3.61
N ALA A 168 -13.73 -12.17 3.20
CA ALA A 168 -12.64 -13.14 3.15
C ALA A 168 -12.29 -13.67 4.54
N VAL A 169 -12.22 -12.78 5.55
CA VAL A 169 -11.94 -13.15 6.95
C VAL A 169 -13.05 -14.03 7.53
N GLU A 170 -14.32 -13.72 7.27
CA GLU A 170 -15.44 -14.57 7.72
C GLU A 170 -15.44 -15.96 7.06
N LYS A 171 -15.09 -16.05 5.76
CA LYS A 171 -14.90 -17.34 5.07
C LYS A 171 -13.76 -18.15 5.72
N ALA A 172 -12.63 -17.50 6.01
CA ALA A 172 -11.50 -18.12 6.69
C ALA A 172 -11.87 -18.63 8.08
N LYS A 173 -12.62 -17.85 8.87
CA LYS A 173 -13.15 -18.30 10.17
C LYS A 173 -14.11 -19.49 10.04
N ALA A 174 -14.99 -19.46 9.04
CA ALA A 174 -15.94 -20.54 8.78
C ALA A 174 -15.25 -21.84 8.37
N ARG A 175 -14.07 -21.78 7.76
CA ARG A 175 -13.22 -22.96 7.48
C ARG A 175 -12.86 -23.73 8.75
N GLY A 176 -12.68 -23.03 9.88
CA GLY A 176 -12.45 -23.65 11.19
C GLY A 176 -11.07 -24.31 11.35
N THR A 177 -10.12 -24.02 10.44
CA THR A 177 -8.74 -24.52 10.49
C THR A 177 -7.77 -23.33 10.54
N SER A 178 -6.56 -23.59 11.06
CA SER A 178 -5.46 -22.62 11.11
C SER A 178 -4.25 -23.20 10.38
N PRO A 179 -4.20 -23.10 9.04
CA PRO A 179 -3.13 -23.69 8.25
C PRO A 179 -1.76 -23.15 8.67
N LYS A 180 -0.77 -24.06 8.79
CA LYS A 180 0.63 -23.66 8.93
C LYS A 180 1.14 -23.20 7.57
N VAL A 181 1.77 -22.04 7.53
CA VAL A 181 2.29 -21.46 6.30
C VAL A 181 3.76 -21.07 6.44
N LEU A 182 4.51 -21.20 5.34
CA LEU A 182 5.83 -20.61 5.19
C LEU A 182 5.76 -19.53 4.13
N TYR A 183 6.07 -18.29 4.51
CA TYR A 183 6.15 -17.16 3.60
C TYR A 183 7.60 -16.86 3.25
N LEU A 184 7.94 -16.91 1.96
CA LEU A 184 9.26 -16.67 1.42
C LEU A 184 9.26 -15.51 0.43
N ARG A 185 10.24 -14.62 0.53
CA ARG A 185 10.58 -13.67 -0.53
C ARG A 185 11.77 -14.21 -1.31
N ALA A 186 11.64 -14.21 -2.64
CA ALA A 186 12.67 -14.68 -3.56
C ALA A 186 13.10 -13.55 -4.51
N SER A 187 14.39 -13.42 -4.73
CA SER A 187 15.03 -12.57 -5.75
C SER A 187 16.03 -13.40 -6.55
N ALA A 188 16.65 -12.82 -7.58
CA ALA A 188 17.70 -13.47 -8.35
C ALA A 188 18.89 -13.96 -7.48
N THR A 189 19.08 -13.41 -6.28
CA THR A 189 20.27 -13.65 -5.45
C THR A 189 19.97 -14.19 -4.05
N SER A 190 18.70 -14.16 -3.61
CA SER A 190 18.37 -14.56 -2.24
C SER A 190 16.96 -15.14 -2.12
N ILE A 191 16.78 -16.07 -1.17
CA ILE A 191 15.49 -16.54 -0.68
C ILE A 191 15.50 -16.35 0.83
N ARG A 192 14.47 -15.68 1.37
CA ARG A 192 14.39 -15.35 2.81
C ARG A 192 12.99 -15.57 3.33
N ALA A 193 12.88 -16.19 4.51
CA ALA A 193 11.61 -16.25 5.22
C ALA A 193 11.19 -14.86 5.72
N LYS A 194 9.88 -14.66 5.82
CA LYS A 194 9.25 -13.49 6.39
C LYS A 194 8.22 -13.92 7.41
N ASN A 195 8.14 -13.18 8.51
CA ASN A 195 7.12 -13.37 9.53
C ASN A 195 5.81 -12.67 9.17
N SER A 196 4.82 -12.77 10.06
CA SER A 196 3.49 -12.18 9.89
C SER A 196 3.44 -10.66 10.14
N LYS A 197 4.56 -10.02 10.53
CA LYS A 197 4.56 -8.60 10.91
C LYS A 197 5.27 -7.72 9.88
N GLY A 198 4.70 -6.52 9.67
CA GLY A 198 5.35 -5.48 8.87
C GLY A 198 5.53 -5.84 7.39
N SER A 199 4.66 -6.71 6.86
CA SER A 199 4.66 -7.07 5.45
C SER A 199 3.25 -7.41 4.97
N VAL A 200 2.89 -6.96 3.77
CA VAL A 200 1.56 -7.09 3.16
C VAL A 200 1.02 -8.52 3.25
N LEU A 201 1.73 -9.50 2.69
CA LEU A 201 1.30 -10.89 2.73
C LEU A 201 1.28 -11.47 4.15
N GLY A 202 2.26 -11.10 4.98
CA GLY A 202 2.33 -11.61 6.36
C GLY A 202 1.10 -11.23 7.17
N GLU A 203 0.69 -9.96 7.12
CA GLU A 203 -0.52 -9.50 7.82
C GLU A 203 -1.80 -10.10 7.21
N MET A 204 -1.89 -10.27 5.89
CA MET A 204 -3.03 -10.95 5.25
C MET A 204 -3.17 -12.40 5.75
N LEU A 205 -2.09 -13.18 5.73
CA LEU A 205 -2.09 -14.58 6.19
C LEU A 205 -2.52 -14.69 7.66
N LYS A 206 -2.00 -13.80 8.51
CA LYS A 206 -2.37 -13.73 9.92
C LYS A 206 -3.87 -13.42 10.10
N ASN A 207 -4.40 -12.43 9.36
CA ASN A 207 -5.81 -12.05 9.43
C ASN A 207 -6.74 -13.16 8.92
N LEU A 208 -6.28 -13.99 7.98
CA LEU A 208 -6.97 -15.19 7.50
C LEU A 208 -6.79 -16.41 8.42
N GLY A 209 -6.21 -16.23 9.62
CA GLY A 209 -6.08 -17.24 10.64
C GLY A 209 -4.96 -18.27 10.40
N CYS A 210 -4.01 -17.99 9.52
CA CYS A 210 -2.84 -18.84 9.30
C CYS A 210 -1.82 -18.71 10.44
N VAL A 211 -1.05 -19.77 10.64
CA VAL A 211 0.11 -19.80 11.55
C VAL A 211 1.38 -19.79 10.70
N ASN A 212 2.06 -18.66 10.65
CA ASN A 212 3.35 -18.57 9.95
C ASN A 212 4.45 -19.18 10.82
N ILE A 213 5.13 -20.21 10.33
CA ILE A 213 6.17 -20.92 11.08
C ILE A 213 7.38 -20.02 11.42
N ALA A 214 7.60 -18.95 10.67
CA ALA A 214 8.65 -17.96 10.95
C ALA A 214 8.31 -16.98 12.09
N ASP A 215 7.09 -17.02 12.65
CA ASP A 215 6.72 -16.21 13.81
C ASP A 215 7.26 -16.79 15.13
N SER A 216 7.46 -18.11 15.19
CA SER A 216 7.91 -18.83 16.39
C SER A 216 9.43 -18.91 16.52
N ASP A 217 10.16 -18.72 15.41
CA ASP A 217 11.63 -18.85 15.38
C ASP A 217 12.28 -17.76 14.51
N SER A 218 12.91 -16.78 15.17
CA SER A 218 13.65 -15.71 14.49
C SER A 218 14.85 -16.23 13.68
N SER A 219 15.36 -17.43 13.96
CA SER A 219 16.46 -18.04 13.19
C SER A 219 16.05 -18.31 11.73
N LEU A 220 14.76 -18.56 11.46
CA LEU A 220 14.25 -18.68 10.10
C LEU A 220 14.36 -17.40 9.29
N LEU A 221 14.28 -16.23 9.97
CA LEU A 221 14.42 -14.93 9.33
C LEU A 221 15.88 -14.60 8.97
N GLU A 222 16.83 -15.14 9.72
CA GLU A 222 18.27 -14.95 9.53
C GLU A 222 18.85 -16.01 8.60
N ASN A 223 18.52 -17.28 8.88
CA ASN A 223 19.03 -18.44 8.15
C ASN A 223 17.86 -19.38 7.86
N LEU A 224 17.55 -19.62 6.60
CA LEU A 224 16.47 -20.52 6.18
C LEU A 224 16.81 -21.99 6.57
N SER A 225 16.57 -22.35 7.84
CA SER A 225 16.87 -23.67 8.38
C SER A 225 15.95 -24.74 7.83
N MET A 226 16.48 -25.61 6.96
CA MET A 226 15.73 -26.75 6.41
C MET A 226 15.28 -27.73 7.50
N GLU A 227 16.08 -27.92 8.56
CA GLU A 227 15.71 -28.80 9.69
C GLU A 227 14.43 -28.29 10.37
N HIS A 228 14.37 -26.98 10.66
CA HIS A 228 13.18 -26.37 11.26
C HIS A 228 11.97 -26.43 10.33
N ILE A 229 12.15 -26.13 9.04
CA ILE A 229 11.06 -26.20 8.05
C ILE A 229 10.49 -27.64 7.96
N LEU A 230 11.36 -28.66 7.96
CA LEU A 230 10.96 -30.06 7.92
C LEU A 230 10.23 -30.50 9.22
N MET A 231 10.66 -29.99 10.37
CA MET A 231 10.03 -30.27 11.65
C MET A 231 8.64 -29.65 11.75
N GLU A 232 8.47 -28.41 11.27
CA GLU A 232 7.20 -27.70 11.28
C GLU A 232 6.22 -28.19 10.21
N ASP A 233 6.73 -28.73 9.09
CA ASP A 233 5.98 -29.29 7.95
C ASP A 233 4.77 -28.42 7.54
N PRO A 234 4.99 -27.24 6.92
CA PRO A 234 3.91 -26.31 6.61
C PRO A 234 2.91 -26.90 5.60
N ASP A 235 1.63 -26.53 5.75
CA ASP A 235 0.54 -26.92 4.85
C ASP A 235 0.61 -26.19 3.50
N PHE A 236 1.12 -24.95 3.51
CA PHE A 236 1.29 -24.10 2.33
C PHE A 236 2.64 -23.38 2.35
N ILE A 237 3.22 -23.20 1.19
CA ILE A 237 4.43 -22.39 1.00
C ILE A 237 4.14 -21.33 -0.05
N PHE A 238 4.23 -20.08 0.36
CA PHE A 238 4.03 -18.93 -0.50
C PHE A 238 5.35 -18.26 -0.83
N PHE A 239 5.63 -18.12 -2.11
CA PHE A 239 6.72 -17.30 -2.60
C PHE A 239 6.18 -15.99 -3.15
N VAL A 240 6.87 -14.89 -2.87
CA VAL A 240 6.62 -13.60 -3.51
C VAL A 240 7.94 -13.09 -4.08
N GLN A 241 7.91 -12.65 -5.33
CA GLN A 241 9.08 -12.08 -5.98
C GLN A 241 9.45 -10.74 -5.35
N LEU A 242 10.77 -10.53 -5.15
CA LEU A 242 11.37 -9.27 -4.77
C LEU A 242 12.24 -8.74 -5.92
N GLY A 243 11.97 -7.50 -6.36
CA GLY A 243 12.63 -6.91 -7.52
C GLY A 243 12.02 -7.37 -8.86
N ASP A 244 12.64 -6.99 -9.98
CA ASP A 244 12.08 -7.09 -11.33
C ASP A 244 12.71 -8.19 -12.18
N ASP A 245 13.83 -8.78 -11.73
CA ASP A 245 14.48 -9.89 -12.40
C ASP A 245 13.73 -11.21 -12.17
N THR A 246 12.67 -11.42 -12.96
CA THR A 246 11.82 -12.62 -12.87
C THR A 246 12.58 -13.89 -13.28
N GLU A 247 13.41 -13.82 -14.33
CA GLU A 247 14.14 -15.00 -14.78
C GLU A 247 15.21 -15.41 -13.78
N GLY A 248 16.03 -14.47 -13.31
CA GLY A 248 17.02 -14.74 -12.27
C GLY A 248 16.37 -15.22 -10.96
N THR A 249 15.18 -14.74 -10.61
CA THR A 249 14.42 -15.22 -9.44
C THR A 249 13.99 -16.67 -9.62
N ARG A 250 13.47 -17.03 -10.81
CA ARG A 250 13.08 -18.40 -11.14
C ARG A 250 14.27 -19.36 -11.07
N GLU A 251 15.39 -18.99 -11.69
CA GLU A 251 16.62 -19.78 -11.66
C GLU A 251 17.17 -19.97 -10.24
N ASN A 252 17.08 -18.94 -9.40
CA ASN A 252 17.48 -19.03 -8.00
C ASN A 252 16.60 -19.99 -7.21
N MET A 253 15.28 -19.96 -7.43
CA MET A 253 14.34 -20.89 -6.81
C MET A 253 14.60 -22.33 -7.25
N GLU A 254 14.83 -22.58 -8.54
CA GLU A 254 15.16 -23.93 -9.08
C GLU A 254 16.47 -24.47 -8.47
N ARG A 255 17.50 -23.64 -8.38
CA ARG A 255 18.77 -23.99 -7.72
C ARG A 255 18.55 -24.30 -6.24
N PHE A 256 17.79 -23.49 -5.52
CA PHE A 256 17.46 -23.73 -4.13
C PHE A 256 16.80 -25.09 -3.89
N PHE A 257 15.84 -25.48 -4.73
CA PHE A 257 15.20 -26.78 -4.62
C PHE A 257 16.14 -27.93 -4.95
N ALA A 258 17.03 -27.77 -5.93
CA ALA A 258 18.03 -28.77 -6.28
C ALA A 258 19.08 -28.99 -5.18
N GLU A 259 19.46 -27.94 -4.48
CA GLU A 259 20.42 -27.99 -3.35
C GLU A 259 19.80 -28.55 -2.05
N HIS A 260 18.47 -28.54 -1.94
CA HIS A 260 17.74 -29.00 -0.75
C HIS A 260 16.76 -30.13 -1.09
N PRO A 261 17.21 -31.34 -1.45
CA PRO A 261 16.31 -32.43 -1.88
C PRO A 261 15.30 -32.86 -0.83
N ALA A 262 15.58 -32.62 0.47
CA ALA A 262 14.65 -32.86 1.56
C ALA A 262 13.35 -32.04 1.46
N TRP A 263 13.37 -30.94 0.72
CA TRP A 263 12.19 -30.11 0.41
C TRP A 263 11.04 -30.93 -0.20
N ALA A 264 11.37 -31.92 -1.04
CA ALA A 264 10.37 -32.80 -1.67
C ALA A 264 9.54 -33.64 -0.68
N SER A 265 9.97 -33.78 0.57
CA SER A 265 9.24 -34.53 1.61
C SER A 265 8.17 -33.68 2.32
N LEU A 266 8.20 -32.35 2.19
CA LEU A 266 7.22 -31.46 2.81
C LEU A 266 5.80 -31.73 2.31
N THR A 267 4.83 -31.63 3.20
CA THR A 267 3.41 -31.80 2.88
C THR A 267 2.96 -30.82 1.82
N ALA A 268 3.31 -29.53 1.95
CA ALA A 268 3.00 -28.51 0.93
C ALA A 268 3.53 -28.86 -0.46
N VAL A 269 4.74 -29.43 -0.56
CA VAL A 269 5.34 -29.81 -1.84
C VAL A 269 4.64 -31.03 -2.46
N ARG A 270 4.39 -32.07 -1.66
CA ARG A 270 3.72 -33.29 -2.13
C ARG A 270 2.29 -33.05 -2.61
N GLU A 271 1.61 -32.06 -2.02
CA GLU A 271 0.23 -31.71 -2.33
C GLU A 271 0.11 -30.56 -3.34
N GLY A 272 1.24 -30.09 -3.89
CA GLY A 272 1.25 -29.02 -4.90
C GLY A 272 0.85 -27.66 -4.35
N ARG A 273 1.05 -27.42 -3.04
CA ARG A 273 0.69 -26.19 -2.34
C ARG A 273 1.90 -25.25 -2.17
N VAL A 274 2.80 -25.24 -3.15
CA VAL A 274 3.89 -24.29 -3.29
C VAL A 274 3.46 -23.27 -4.34
N ILE A 275 3.18 -22.05 -3.92
CA ILE A 275 2.47 -21.05 -4.73
C ILE A 275 3.36 -19.82 -4.90
N LEU A 276 3.62 -19.43 -6.14
CA LEU A 276 4.24 -18.15 -6.47
C LEU A 276 3.14 -17.10 -6.65
N LEU A 277 3.18 -16.08 -5.82
CA LEU A 277 2.20 -15.00 -5.76
C LEU A 277 2.66 -13.76 -6.53
N ASP A 278 1.71 -13.04 -7.08
CA ASP A 278 1.93 -11.76 -7.76
C ASP A 278 2.50 -10.70 -6.81
N LYS A 279 3.65 -10.12 -7.14
CA LYS A 279 4.29 -9.07 -6.34
C LYS A 279 3.42 -7.84 -6.14
N LYS A 280 2.59 -7.48 -7.14
CA LYS A 280 1.72 -6.29 -7.08
C LYS A 280 0.63 -6.41 -6.01
N LEU A 281 0.14 -7.63 -5.74
CA LEU A 281 -0.88 -7.88 -4.73
C LEU A 281 -0.30 -8.23 -3.34
N TYR A 282 0.90 -8.85 -3.28
CA TYR A 282 1.37 -9.50 -2.06
C TYR A 282 2.74 -9.03 -1.54
N ASN A 283 3.48 -8.22 -2.31
CA ASN A 283 4.72 -7.59 -1.85
C ASN A 283 4.64 -6.06 -1.86
N MET A 284 4.01 -5.50 -2.88
CA MET A 284 3.69 -4.09 -2.97
C MET A 284 2.40 -3.80 -2.19
N LYS A 285 2.03 -2.53 -2.09
CA LYS A 285 0.76 -2.13 -1.46
C LYS A 285 -0.34 -2.22 -2.51
N PRO A 286 -1.32 -3.15 -2.37
CA PRO A 286 -2.34 -3.34 -3.41
C PRO A 286 -3.42 -2.25 -3.45
N ASN A 287 -3.43 -1.33 -2.50
CA ASN A 287 -4.31 -0.16 -2.42
C ASN A 287 -5.80 -0.54 -2.60
N ALA A 288 -6.52 -0.03 -3.59
CA ALA A 288 -7.92 -0.40 -3.83
C ALA A 288 -8.13 -1.90 -4.14
N ARG A 289 -7.06 -2.68 -4.37
CA ARG A 289 -7.10 -4.12 -4.64
C ARG A 289 -6.85 -5.00 -3.41
N TRP A 290 -6.78 -4.43 -2.20
CA TRP A 290 -6.65 -5.21 -0.96
C TRP A 290 -7.74 -6.29 -0.85
N GLY A 291 -9.00 -5.95 -1.16
CA GLY A 291 -10.12 -6.91 -1.12
C GLY A 291 -9.94 -8.07 -2.08
N GLU A 292 -9.52 -7.80 -3.32
CA GLU A 292 -9.16 -8.81 -4.32
C GLU A 292 -8.07 -9.75 -3.80
N ALA A 293 -7.01 -9.19 -3.23
CA ALA A 293 -5.88 -9.96 -2.70
C ALA A 293 -6.32 -10.89 -1.55
N TYR A 294 -7.14 -10.40 -0.61
CA TYR A 294 -7.66 -11.22 0.49
C TYR A 294 -8.58 -12.34 0.01
N LEU A 295 -9.50 -12.05 -0.91
CA LEU A 295 -10.42 -13.06 -1.45
C LEU A 295 -9.69 -14.15 -2.22
N ALA A 296 -8.71 -13.76 -3.06
CA ALA A 296 -7.90 -14.72 -3.81
C ALA A 296 -7.04 -15.59 -2.86
N LEU A 297 -6.44 -15.00 -1.83
CA LEU A 297 -5.62 -15.72 -0.85
C LEU A 297 -6.49 -16.70 -0.02
N GLU A 298 -7.69 -16.30 0.39
CA GLU A 298 -8.63 -17.17 1.10
C GLU A 298 -9.02 -18.39 0.26
N GLU A 299 -9.25 -18.20 -1.04
CA GLU A 299 -9.56 -19.30 -1.97
C GLU A 299 -8.38 -20.28 -2.10
N MET A 300 -7.13 -19.78 -2.15
CA MET A 300 -5.92 -20.64 -2.20
C MET A 300 -5.73 -21.48 -0.94
N LEU A 301 -6.25 -21.02 0.20
CA LEU A 301 -6.12 -21.67 1.50
C LEU A 301 -7.18 -22.76 1.76
N ARG A 302 -8.04 -23.05 0.78
CA ARG A 302 -9.05 -24.14 0.84
C ARG A 302 -8.42 -25.47 0.43
#